data_88544fe73bcddd897ed64cd293eec682
#
_entry.id   88544fe73bcddd897ed64cd293eec682
#
_cell.length_a   1.000
_cell.length_b   1.000
_cell.length_c   1.000
_cell.angle_alpha   90.00
_cell.angle_beta   90.00
_cell.angle_gamma   90.00
#
_symmetry.space_group_name_H-M   'P 1'
#
loop_
_entity.id
_entity.type
_entity.pdbx_description
1 polymer ?
#
loop_
_entity_poly.entity_id
_entity_poly.type
_entity_poly.pdbx_seq_one_letter_code
_entity_poly.pdbx_strand_id
1 'polypeptide(L)'
;MVAVMWVLEMADATVGTDLDSYGIEPREPDGLVGIATSPFLHADFSHLMSNTVPFVVMGLGIALAGLVRVLSVTAIVMLVGGIGTWLVAPENTNHIGASGVVFGYAAYLLVRGFVNRNAFELLMGLIVGALWGSVLISGLVPREGISWQGHLFGGIGGVVAAWALATRTRRSRAAAEA
;
A
#
# COMPACT_ATOMS: atom_id res chain seq x y z
N MET A 1 -5.09 7.16 -8.65
CA MET A 1 -4.18 6.00 -8.77
C MET A 1 -4.75 4.93 -9.71
N VAL A 2 -5.91 4.31 -9.45
CA VAL A 2 -6.42 3.19 -10.28
C VAL A 2 -6.44 3.51 -11.77
N ALA A 3 -7.03 4.62 -12.19
CA ALA A 3 -7.04 5.00 -13.62
C ALA A 3 -5.63 5.10 -14.24
N VAL A 4 -4.65 5.60 -13.47
CA VAL A 4 -3.25 5.67 -13.92
C VAL A 4 -2.66 4.28 -14.09
N MET A 5 -2.87 3.36 -13.13
CA MET A 5 -2.42 1.96 -13.21
C MET A 5 -2.94 1.29 -14.49
N TRP A 6 -4.25 1.42 -14.76
CA TRP A 6 -4.87 0.84 -15.96
C TRP A 6 -4.35 1.47 -17.26
N VAL A 7 -4.15 2.79 -17.30
CA VAL A 7 -3.59 3.46 -18.49
C VAL A 7 -2.16 3.03 -18.76
N LEU A 8 -1.33 2.93 -17.72
CA LEU A 8 0.06 2.50 -17.87
C LEU A 8 0.16 1.04 -18.32
N GLU A 9 -0.62 0.13 -17.73
CA GLU A 9 -0.64 -1.28 -18.14
C GLU A 9 -1.15 -1.44 -19.60
N MET A 10 -2.18 -0.68 -19.99
CA MET A 10 -2.65 -0.67 -21.38
C MET A 10 -1.57 -0.15 -22.33
N ALA A 11 -0.83 0.90 -21.95
CA ALA A 11 0.24 1.44 -22.77
C ALA A 11 1.39 0.44 -22.90
N ASP A 12 1.79 -0.18 -21.81
CA ASP A 12 2.86 -1.18 -21.79
C ASP A 12 2.52 -2.39 -22.67
N ALA A 13 1.32 -2.95 -22.50
CA ALA A 13 0.85 -4.09 -23.27
C ALA A 13 0.65 -3.82 -24.77
N THR A 14 0.36 -2.56 -25.18
CA THR A 14 0.05 -2.23 -26.59
C THR A 14 1.23 -1.63 -27.35
N VAL A 15 2.07 -0.85 -26.68
CA VAL A 15 3.19 -0.13 -27.32
C VAL A 15 4.51 -0.89 -27.13
N GLY A 16 4.55 -1.84 -26.18
CA GLY A 16 5.76 -2.63 -25.86
C GLY A 16 6.81 -1.74 -25.18
N THR A 17 6.36 -0.80 -24.35
CA THR A 17 7.25 -0.02 -23.49
C THR A 17 7.65 -0.87 -22.30
N ASP A 18 8.92 -0.86 -21.92
CA ASP A 18 9.41 -1.58 -20.71
C ASP A 18 9.20 -0.70 -19.47
N LEU A 19 7.93 -0.40 -19.15
CA LEU A 19 7.60 0.44 -17.99
C LEU A 19 7.91 -0.29 -16.67
N ASP A 20 7.85 -1.58 -16.66
CA ASP A 20 8.13 -2.40 -15.47
C ASP A 20 9.59 -2.23 -14.97
N SER A 21 10.51 -1.84 -15.85
CA SER A 21 11.89 -1.51 -15.45
C SER A 21 12.01 -0.34 -14.48
N TYR A 22 10.96 0.48 -14.32
CA TYR A 22 10.93 1.57 -13.33
C TYR A 22 10.39 1.15 -11.95
N GLY A 23 10.48 -0.13 -11.61
CA GLY A 23 10.20 -0.67 -10.27
C GLY A 23 11.27 -0.35 -9.24
N ILE A 24 11.10 -0.88 -8.03
CA ILE A 24 12.11 -0.74 -6.98
C ILE A 24 13.21 -1.78 -7.23
N GLU A 25 14.42 -1.32 -7.54
CA GLU A 25 15.62 -2.13 -7.60
C GLU A 25 16.42 -1.95 -6.30
N PRO A 26 16.56 -3.01 -5.49
CA PRO A 26 17.15 -2.89 -4.16
C PRO A 26 18.61 -2.45 -4.19
N ARG A 27 18.91 -1.43 -3.40
CA ARG A 27 20.25 -0.80 -3.22
C ARG A 27 20.85 -0.14 -4.46
N GLU A 28 20.12 -0.10 -5.59
CA GLU A 28 20.50 0.66 -6.76
C GLU A 28 19.98 2.09 -6.65
N PRO A 29 20.80 3.13 -6.91
CA PRO A 29 20.34 4.53 -6.85
C PRO A 29 19.17 4.82 -7.77
N ASP A 30 19.16 4.25 -8.97
CA ASP A 30 18.09 4.42 -9.96
C ASP A 30 16.80 3.75 -9.50
N GLY A 31 16.88 2.67 -8.72
CA GLY A 31 15.75 1.99 -8.09
C GLY A 31 15.00 2.80 -7.04
N LEU A 32 15.56 3.94 -6.58
CA LEU A 32 14.85 4.87 -5.68
C LEU A 32 13.63 5.53 -6.35
N VAL A 33 13.65 5.69 -7.68
CA VAL A 33 12.49 6.19 -8.44
C VAL A 33 11.32 5.23 -8.28
N GLY A 34 11.59 3.92 -8.20
CA GLY A 34 10.61 2.87 -7.97
C GLY A 34 9.77 3.05 -6.70
N ILE A 35 10.26 3.78 -5.68
CA ILE A 35 9.45 4.09 -4.50
C ILE A 35 8.18 4.86 -4.87
N ALA A 36 8.27 5.73 -5.87
CA ALA A 36 7.12 6.51 -6.36
C ALA A 36 6.38 5.83 -7.51
N THR A 37 7.06 5.08 -8.37
CA THR A 37 6.51 4.52 -9.61
C THR A 37 5.96 3.11 -9.46
N SER A 38 6.61 2.24 -8.67
CA SER A 38 6.26 0.82 -8.54
C SER A 38 4.78 0.54 -8.23
N PRO A 39 4.05 1.35 -7.42
CA PRO A 39 2.65 1.07 -7.16
C PRO A 39 1.72 1.27 -8.35
N PHE A 40 2.23 1.84 -9.43
CA PHE A 40 1.47 2.07 -10.66
C PHE A 40 1.77 1.06 -11.76
N LEU A 41 2.84 0.25 -11.62
CA LEU A 41 3.33 -0.69 -12.61
C LEU A 41 2.88 -2.12 -12.27
N HIS A 42 2.52 -2.91 -13.27
CA HIS A 42 2.04 -4.27 -13.09
C HIS A 42 2.55 -5.16 -14.22
N ALA A 43 2.96 -6.37 -13.89
CA ALA A 43 3.52 -7.31 -14.85
C ALA A 43 2.50 -7.82 -15.90
N ASP A 44 1.21 -7.76 -15.57
CA ASP A 44 0.12 -8.17 -16.45
C ASP A 44 -1.25 -7.73 -15.90
N PHE A 45 -2.29 -7.85 -16.73
CA PHE A 45 -3.67 -7.48 -16.35
C PHE A 45 -4.22 -8.34 -15.19
N SER A 46 -3.76 -9.58 -14.99
CA SER A 46 -4.19 -10.42 -13.87
C SER A 46 -3.66 -9.86 -12.56
N HIS A 47 -2.38 -9.46 -12.55
CA HIS A 47 -1.73 -8.78 -11.43
C HIS A 47 -2.43 -7.45 -11.13
N LEU A 48 -2.68 -6.61 -12.15
CA LEU A 48 -3.40 -5.35 -12.01
C LEU A 48 -4.81 -5.56 -11.42
N MET A 49 -5.58 -6.53 -11.92
CA MET A 49 -6.93 -6.81 -11.45
C MET A 49 -6.93 -7.28 -9.99
N SER A 50 -6.00 -8.18 -9.62
CA SER A 50 -5.89 -8.69 -8.25
C SER A 50 -5.58 -7.59 -7.23
N ASN A 51 -4.89 -6.53 -7.65
CA ASN A 51 -4.62 -5.35 -6.84
C ASN A 51 -5.77 -4.35 -6.85
N THR A 52 -6.47 -4.18 -7.98
CA THR A 52 -7.50 -3.13 -8.15
C THR A 52 -8.64 -3.29 -7.14
N VAL A 53 -9.17 -4.50 -6.97
CA VAL A 53 -10.34 -4.73 -6.11
C VAL A 53 -10.04 -4.39 -4.64
N PRO A 54 -9.03 -4.99 -3.99
CA PRO A 54 -8.72 -4.66 -2.59
C PRO A 54 -8.28 -3.20 -2.43
N PHE A 55 -7.52 -2.64 -3.39
CA PHE A 55 -7.09 -1.25 -3.36
C PHE A 55 -8.29 -0.28 -3.32
N VAL A 56 -9.29 -0.49 -4.19
CA VAL A 56 -10.50 0.35 -4.24
C VAL A 56 -11.32 0.19 -2.97
N VAL A 57 -11.61 -1.03 -2.54
CA VAL A 57 -12.47 -1.29 -1.37
C VAL A 57 -11.83 -0.73 -0.10
N MET A 58 -10.55 -1.00 0.13
CA MET A 58 -9.85 -0.49 1.31
C MET A 58 -9.62 1.02 1.23
N GLY A 59 -9.29 1.54 0.03
CA GLY A 59 -9.15 2.97 -0.21
C GLY A 59 -10.45 3.75 0.07
N LEU A 60 -11.60 3.22 -0.35
CA LEU A 60 -12.91 3.79 -0.01
C LEU A 60 -13.17 3.74 1.50
N GLY A 61 -12.82 2.65 2.18
CA GLY A 61 -12.90 2.54 3.63
C GLY A 61 -12.08 3.63 4.35
N ILE A 62 -10.89 3.96 3.82
CA ILE A 62 -10.07 5.07 4.34
C ILE A 62 -10.68 6.43 3.98
N ALA A 63 -11.27 6.55 2.77
CA ALA A 63 -11.88 7.78 2.26
C ALA A 63 -13.09 8.26 3.08
N LEU A 64 -13.73 7.40 3.86
CA LEU A 64 -14.75 7.80 4.85
C LEU A 64 -14.20 8.81 5.87
N ALA A 65 -12.90 8.89 6.06
CA ALA A 65 -12.24 9.91 6.88
C ALA A 65 -11.70 11.11 6.08
N GLY A 66 -12.05 11.19 4.79
CA GLY A 66 -11.69 12.29 3.87
C GLY A 66 -10.50 12.00 2.97
N LEU A 67 -10.43 12.73 1.85
CA LEU A 67 -9.40 12.57 0.82
C LEU A 67 -7.97 12.79 1.35
N VAL A 68 -7.78 13.81 2.20
CA VAL A 68 -6.47 14.09 2.81
C VAL A 68 -5.96 12.88 3.59
N ARG A 69 -6.86 12.14 4.23
CA ARG A 69 -6.52 10.91 4.95
C ARG A 69 -6.00 9.83 4.01
N VAL A 70 -6.70 9.60 2.90
CA VAL A 70 -6.25 8.62 1.88
C VAL A 70 -4.86 9.00 1.37
N LEU A 71 -4.66 10.25 0.95
CA LEU A 71 -3.37 10.71 0.43
C LEU A 71 -2.24 10.58 1.45
N SER A 72 -2.51 10.92 2.73
CA SER A 72 -1.50 10.81 3.80
C SER A 72 -1.14 9.35 4.09
N VAL A 73 -2.13 8.45 4.16
CA VAL A 73 -1.88 7.01 4.36
C VAL A 73 -1.09 6.46 3.19
N THR A 74 -1.51 6.76 1.95
CA THR A 74 -0.82 6.32 0.74
C THR A 74 0.64 6.77 0.73
N ALA A 75 0.90 8.05 0.99
CA ALA A 75 2.26 8.60 1.00
C ALA A 75 3.15 7.92 2.06
N ILE A 76 2.64 7.73 3.28
CA ILE A 76 3.39 7.06 4.34
C ILE A 76 3.67 5.60 3.97
N VAL A 77 2.68 4.89 3.43
CA VAL A 77 2.83 3.49 3.03
C VAL A 77 3.83 3.35 1.89
N MET A 78 3.75 4.20 0.86
CA MET A 78 4.70 4.19 -0.26
C MET A 78 6.12 4.47 0.21
N LEU A 79 6.32 5.45 1.08
CA LEU A 79 7.65 5.79 1.61
C LEU A 79 8.22 4.66 2.49
N VAL A 80 7.47 4.20 3.48
CA VAL A 80 7.95 3.15 4.39
C VAL A 80 8.09 1.82 3.66
N GLY A 81 7.09 1.46 2.84
CA GLY A 81 7.09 0.25 2.02
C GLY A 81 8.23 0.24 1.02
N GLY A 82 8.36 1.33 0.26
CA GLY A 82 9.37 1.45 -0.79
C GLY A 82 10.81 1.48 -0.22
N ILE A 83 11.06 2.30 0.79
CA ILE A 83 12.38 2.36 1.44
C ILE A 83 12.73 1.01 2.08
N GLY A 84 11.78 0.38 2.79
CA GLY A 84 12.01 -0.93 3.41
C GLY A 84 12.31 -2.00 2.37
N THR A 85 11.58 -2.04 1.26
CA THR A 85 11.83 -2.95 0.15
C THR A 85 13.21 -2.69 -0.47
N TRP A 86 13.52 -1.44 -0.77
CA TRP A 86 14.80 -1.05 -1.34
C TRP A 86 15.99 -1.46 -0.46
N LEU A 87 15.87 -1.35 0.86
CA LEU A 87 16.94 -1.71 1.80
C LEU A 87 17.11 -3.23 1.99
N VAL A 88 16.01 -4.02 1.95
CA VAL A 88 16.00 -5.40 2.47
C VAL A 88 15.80 -6.46 1.39
N ALA A 89 15.17 -6.12 0.26
CA ALA A 89 14.95 -7.11 -0.79
C ALA A 89 16.28 -7.55 -1.45
N PRO A 90 16.34 -8.75 -2.07
CA PRO A 90 17.53 -9.23 -2.74
C PRO A 90 17.98 -8.32 -3.88
N GLU A 91 19.28 -8.20 -4.07
CA GLU A 91 19.86 -7.54 -5.26
C GLU A 91 19.44 -8.23 -6.54
N ASN A 92 19.47 -7.52 -7.65
CA ASN A 92 19.05 -8.00 -8.97
C ASN A 92 17.58 -8.48 -9.02
N THR A 93 16.72 -7.92 -8.16
CA THR A 93 15.27 -8.09 -8.23
C THR A 93 14.61 -6.75 -8.52
N ASN A 94 13.46 -6.81 -9.20
CA ASN A 94 12.64 -5.64 -9.47
C ASN A 94 11.26 -5.82 -8.82
N HIS A 95 10.81 -4.84 -8.07
CA HIS A 95 9.55 -4.91 -7.32
C HIS A 95 8.57 -3.89 -7.84
N ILE A 96 7.44 -4.39 -8.36
CA ILE A 96 6.33 -3.60 -8.93
C ILE A 96 4.98 -4.06 -8.34
N GLY A 97 3.96 -3.25 -8.51
CA GLY A 97 2.57 -3.53 -8.11
C GLY A 97 2.07 -2.69 -6.95
N ALA A 98 0.76 -2.45 -6.94
CA ALA A 98 0.07 -1.74 -5.87
C ALA A 98 -0.09 -2.57 -4.59
N SER A 99 0.32 -3.84 -4.59
CA SER A 99 0.09 -4.77 -3.48
C SER A 99 0.71 -4.29 -2.16
N GLY A 100 1.89 -3.68 -2.18
CA GLY A 100 2.48 -3.06 -0.99
C GLY A 100 1.57 -2.00 -0.37
N VAL A 101 0.90 -1.19 -1.21
CA VAL A 101 -0.09 -0.21 -0.75
C VAL A 101 -1.34 -0.88 -0.21
N VAL A 102 -1.81 -1.96 -0.84
CA VAL A 102 -2.95 -2.78 -0.36
C VAL A 102 -2.67 -3.35 1.02
N PHE A 103 -1.47 -3.91 1.24
CA PHE A 103 -1.05 -4.41 2.55
C PHE A 103 -1.00 -3.27 3.60
N GLY A 104 -0.52 -2.11 3.19
CA GLY A 104 -0.53 -0.91 4.03
C GLY A 104 -1.94 -0.45 4.39
N TYR A 105 -2.85 -0.42 3.44
CA TYR A 105 -4.26 -0.07 3.68
C TYR A 105 -4.94 -1.06 4.62
N ALA A 106 -4.72 -2.36 4.41
CA ALA A 106 -5.24 -3.40 5.29
C ALA A 106 -4.73 -3.23 6.72
N ALA A 107 -3.43 -3.10 6.91
CA ALA A 107 -2.80 -2.90 8.22
C ALA A 107 -3.29 -1.60 8.90
N TYR A 108 -3.41 -0.51 8.13
CA TYR A 108 -3.98 0.75 8.62
C TYR A 108 -5.40 0.57 9.13
N LEU A 109 -6.29 -0.06 8.36
CA LEU A 109 -7.68 -0.27 8.74
C LEU A 109 -7.82 -1.21 9.94
N LEU A 110 -7.02 -2.28 10.01
CA LEU A 110 -6.99 -3.22 11.14
C LEU A 110 -6.55 -2.53 12.45
N VAL A 111 -5.52 -1.69 12.40
CA VAL A 111 -4.92 -1.08 13.59
C VAL A 111 -5.64 0.18 14.03
N ARG A 112 -6.17 0.96 13.09
CA ARG A 112 -6.78 2.26 13.33
C ARG A 112 -7.90 2.21 14.37
N GLY A 113 -8.77 1.20 14.31
CA GLY A 113 -9.90 1.04 15.24
C GLY A 113 -9.44 0.89 16.68
N PHE A 114 -8.36 0.15 16.92
CA PHE A 114 -7.74 0.01 18.26
C PHE A 114 -7.10 1.32 18.71
N VAL A 115 -6.35 1.99 17.84
CA VAL A 115 -5.65 3.23 18.16
C VAL A 115 -6.62 4.36 18.48
N ASN A 116 -7.71 4.49 17.72
CA ASN A 116 -8.73 5.52 17.90
C ASN A 116 -9.79 5.13 18.94
N ARG A 117 -9.80 3.87 19.41
CA ARG A 117 -10.87 3.32 20.27
C ARG A 117 -12.26 3.54 19.68
N ASN A 118 -12.41 3.29 18.40
CA ASN A 118 -13.63 3.52 17.64
C ASN A 118 -14.20 2.19 17.14
N ALA A 119 -15.39 1.82 17.61
CA ALA A 119 -16.02 0.53 17.28
C ALA A 119 -16.33 0.37 15.78
N PHE A 120 -16.72 1.44 15.09
CA PHE A 120 -16.98 1.40 13.66
C PHE A 120 -15.70 1.15 12.86
N GLU A 121 -14.60 1.84 13.20
CA GLU A 121 -13.30 1.64 12.56
C GLU A 121 -12.75 0.23 12.85
N LEU A 122 -12.99 -0.29 14.06
CA LEU A 122 -12.63 -1.65 14.42
C LEU A 122 -13.41 -2.68 13.59
N LEU A 123 -14.71 -2.49 13.44
CA LEU A 123 -15.55 -3.34 12.60
C LEU A 123 -15.07 -3.35 11.14
N MET A 124 -14.74 -2.19 10.59
CA MET A 124 -14.18 -2.09 9.22
C MET A 124 -12.86 -2.87 9.09
N GLY A 125 -11.97 -2.78 10.07
CA GLY A 125 -10.75 -3.57 10.10
C GLY A 125 -11.02 -5.08 10.16
N LEU A 126 -11.96 -5.52 10.98
CA LEU A 126 -12.36 -6.93 11.09
C LEU A 126 -12.94 -7.46 9.77
N ILE A 127 -13.76 -6.67 9.06
CA ILE A 127 -14.28 -7.02 7.74
C ILE A 127 -13.13 -7.21 6.75
N VAL A 128 -12.15 -6.29 6.71
CA VAL A 128 -10.97 -6.43 5.85
C VAL A 128 -10.18 -7.70 6.20
N GLY A 129 -9.96 -7.97 7.49
CA GLY A 129 -9.31 -9.19 7.95
C GLY A 129 -10.05 -10.47 7.56
N ALA A 130 -11.38 -10.47 7.63
CA ALA A 130 -12.21 -11.61 7.25
C ALA A 130 -12.20 -11.86 5.73
N LEU A 131 -12.24 -10.81 4.91
CA LEU A 131 -12.31 -10.94 3.45
C LEU A 131 -10.95 -11.21 2.81
N TRP A 132 -9.88 -10.60 3.29
CA TRP A 132 -8.55 -10.66 2.67
C TRP A 132 -7.47 -11.29 3.55
N GLY A 133 -7.78 -11.68 4.80
CA GLY A 133 -6.78 -12.16 5.76
C GLY A 133 -5.94 -13.33 5.24
N SER A 134 -6.54 -14.31 4.56
CA SER A 134 -5.82 -15.43 3.96
C SER A 134 -4.85 -14.99 2.87
N VAL A 135 -5.27 -14.06 2.01
CA VAL A 135 -4.44 -13.50 0.93
C VAL A 135 -3.29 -12.68 1.52
N LEU A 136 -3.58 -11.86 2.55
CA LEU A 136 -2.56 -11.06 3.25
C LEU A 136 -1.52 -11.95 3.94
N ILE A 137 -1.95 -13.03 4.62
CA ILE A 137 -1.02 -13.98 5.24
C ILE A 137 -0.18 -14.69 4.18
N SER A 138 -0.80 -15.19 3.11
CA SER A 138 -0.10 -15.90 2.04
C SER A 138 0.89 -15.01 1.28
N GLY A 139 0.62 -13.73 1.14
CA GLY A 139 1.50 -12.76 0.50
C GLY A 139 2.75 -12.41 1.30
N LEU A 140 2.80 -12.76 2.60
CA LEU A 140 4.00 -12.62 3.43
C LEU A 140 4.91 -13.86 3.35
N VAL A 141 4.46 -14.94 2.72
CA VAL A 141 5.27 -16.14 2.53
C VAL A 141 6.16 -15.97 1.30
N PRO A 142 7.49 -16.12 1.42
CA PRO A 142 8.41 -16.02 0.29
C PRO A 142 8.05 -17.01 -0.82
N ARG A 143 7.83 -16.51 -2.04
CA ARG A 143 7.55 -17.29 -3.26
C ARG A 143 8.08 -16.50 -4.46
N GLU A 144 8.40 -17.20 -5.55
CA GLU A 144 8.73 -16.57 -6.82
C GLU A 144 7.57 -15.67 -7.29
N GLY A 145 7.90 -14.52 -7.85
CA GLY A 145 6.94 -13.53 -8.32
C GLY A 145 6.19 -12.75 -7.22
N ILE A 146 6.48 -13.00 -5.93
CA ILE A 146 5.85 -12.30 -4.80
C ILE A 146 6.87 -11.43 -4.07
N SER A 147 6.64 -10.12 -4.07
CA SER A 147 7.41 -9.17 -3.27
C SER A 147 6.95 -9.18 -1.80
N TRP A 148 7.27 -10.26 -1.05
CA TRP A 148 6.88 -10.34 0.36
C TRP A 148 7.47 -9.20 1.20
N GLN A 149 8.65 -8.68 0.82
CA GLN A 149 9.25 -7.51 1.46
C GLN A 149 8.39 -6.27 1.26
N GLY A 150 7.93 -6.02 0.03
CA GLY A 150 7.00 -4.93 -0.28
C GLY A 150 5.69 -5.04 0.50
N HIS A 151 5.18 -6.25 0.67
CA HIS A 151 4.00 -6.52 1.49
C HIS A 151 4.25 -6.24 2.98
N LEU A 152 5.36 -6.75 3.53
CA LEU A 152 5.73 -6.56 4.93
C LEU A 152 5.92 -5.09 5.27
N PHE A 153 6.78 -4.40 4.51
CA PHE A 153 7.08 -3.00 4.76
C PHE A 153 5.91 -2.08 4.42
N GLY A 154 5.09 -2.43 3.43
CA GLY A 154 3.81 -1.78 3.18
C GLY A 154 2.89 -1.89 4.39
N GLY A 155 2.74 -3.08 4.97
CA GLY A 155 2.00 -3.31 6.20
C GLY A 155 2.54 -2.49 7.38
N ILE A 156 3.87 -2.46 7.57
CA ILE A 156 4.52 -1.61 8.59
C ILE A 156 4.16 -0.13 8.35
N GLY A 157 4.21 0.33 7.10
CA GLY A 157 3.80 1.69 6.73
C GLY A 157 2.35 2.00 7.12
N GLY A 158 1.45 1.03 6.95
CA GLY A 158 0.05 1.15 7.38
C GLY A 158 -0.10 1.30 8.89
N VAL A 159 0.64 0.51 9.67
CA VAL A 159 0.69 0.64 11.15
C VAL A 159 1.23 2.01 11.54
N VAL A 160 2.35 2.45 10.95
CA VAL A 160 2.94 3.78 11.20
C VAL A 160 1.93 4.88 10.89
N ALA A 161 1.21 4.79 9.76
CA ALA A 161 0.18 5.75 9.40
C ALA A 161 -0.96 5.80 10.41
N ALA A 162 -1.41 4.63 10.94
CA ALA A 162 -2.47 4.56 11.93
C ALA A 162 -2.09 5.34 13.21
N TRP A 163 -0.87 5.19 13.69
CA TRP A 163 -0.37 5.89 14.87
C TRP A 163 -0.10 7.38 14.61
N ALA A 164 0.58 7.72 13.53
CA ALA A 164 0.95 9.09 13.21
C ALA A 164 -0.27 9.99 13.01
N LEU A 165 -1.28 9.48 12.32
CA LEU A 165 -2.49 10.22 12.00
C LEU A 165 -3.49 10.26 13.17
N ALA A 166 -3.51 9.26 14.06
CA ALA A 166 -4.28 9.27 15.28
C ALA A 166 -3.80 10.36 16.26
N THR A 167 -2.50 10.52 16.43
CA THR A 167 -1.92 11.53 17.31
C THR A 167 -2.33 12.95 16.88
N ARG A 168 -2.37 13.23 15.58
CA ARG A 168 -2.86 14.50 15.03
C ARG A 168 -4.34 14.75 15.37
N THR A 169 -5.19 13.76 15.20
CA THR A 169 -6.64 13.86 15.50
C THR A 169 -6.90 14.17 16.98
N ARG A 170 -6.11 13.56 17.88
CA ARG A 170 -6.21 13.84 19.32
C ARG A 170 -5.80 15.27 19.67
N ARG A 171 -4.70 15.76 19.09
CA ARG A 171 -4.21 17.13 19.32
C ARG A 171 -5.19 18.19 18.79
N SER A 172 -5.79 17.96 17.63
CA SER A 172 -6.79 18.88 17.07
C SER A 172 -8.07 18.93 17.90
N ARG A 173 -8.52 17.79 18.45
CA ARG A 173 -9.68 17.77 19.37
C ARG A 173 -9.38 18.49 20.68
N ALA A 174 -8.24 18.22 21.31
CA ALA A 174 -7.83 18.90 22.53
C ALA A 174 -7.67 20.42 22.36
N ALA A 175 -7.23 20.86 21.17
CA ALA A 175 -7.12 22.30 20.86
C ALA A 175 -8.46 22.97 20.54
N ALA A 176 -9.48 22.20 20.17
CA ALA A 176 -10.84 22.72 19.93
C ALA A 176 -11.70 22.76 21.20
N GLU A 177 -11.29 22.03 22.24
CA GLU A 177 -11.98 21.96 23.55
C GLU A 177 -11.37 22.93 24.60
N ALA A 178 -10.22 23.55 24.27
CA ALA A 178 -9.51 24.53 25.11
C ALA A 178 -9.78 25.97 24.69
#